data_aa3eefdcc39d3567a503c4246c2c5b87
#
_entry.id   aa3eefdcc39d3567a503c4246c2c5b87
#
_cell.length_a   1.000
_cell.length_b   1.000
_cell.length_c   1.000
_cell.angle_alpha   90.00
_cell.angle_beta   90.00
_cell.angle_gamma   90.00
#
_symmetry.space_group_name_H-M   'P 1'
#
loop_
_entity.id
_entity.type
_entity.pdbx_description
1 polymer ?
#
loop_
_entity_poly.entity_id
_entity_poly.type
_entity_poly.pdbx_seq_one_letter_code
_entity_poly.pdbx_strand_id
1 'polypeptide(L)'
;MSKYRIVLLGTKGGPAIRPGGPWPTSTLVELGGRTIVVDCGLGVTRGVTDAGLSLKALDLIFITHLHSDHVLELGALLHTAWTAGLATPVKVFGPAGLNRYWQGFVQALEFDIEIRIIDEGRPDLREMVEVVEFGEGEVLRDGDLSVTALRVDHPPVTECFALRFEHQGTAIVFSADTAFFPPLADFARGADILLHEAMLEEGVERLVARTGNGARLREHLMASHSLAGEAGTIAARAGVGRLVLNHLIPADDPEIGEADWVEAVRKTWNGPLTIGRDGLVVVVEGDDARNREDLHETGDAEERFA
;
A
#
# COMPACT_ATOMS: atom_id res chain seq x y z
N MET A 1 3.28 15.30 -19.43
CA MET A 1 2.29 14.32 -18.96
C MET A 1 2.83 13.72 -17.68
N SER A 2 2.27 14.06 -16.54
CA SER A 2 2.64 13.42 -15.28
C SER A 2 2.02 12.02 -15.28
N LYS A 3 2.84 10.99 -15.50
CA LYS A 3 2.44 9.61 -15.25
C LYS A 3 2.63 9.36 -13.77
N TYR A 4 1.59 8.94 -13.09
CA TYR A 4 1.70 8.47 -11.74
C TYR A 4 2.11 7.00 -11.76
N ARG A 5 2.97 6.60 -10.85
CA ARG A 5 3.54 5.27 -10.80
C ARG A 5 3.29 4.66 -9.43
N ILE A 6 2.78 3.44 -9.43
CA ILE A 6 2.65 2.59 -8.25
C ILE A 6 3.55 1.39 -8.46
N VAL A 7 4.40 1.06 -7.50
CA VAL A 7 5.22 -0.15 -7.51
C VAL A 7 4.88 -0.98 -6.28
N LEU A 8 4.43 -2.20 -6.49
CA LEU A 8 4.17 -3.15 -5.41
C LEU A 8 5.51 -3.72 -4.95
N LEU A 9 6.03 -3.26 -3.81
CA LEU A 9 7.35 -3.67 -3.30
C LEU A 9 7.28 -5.01 -2.57
N GLY A 10 6.15 -5.27 -1.95
CA GLY A 10 5.80 -6.53 -1.30
C GLY A 10 4.29 -6.74 -1.37
N THR A 11 3.87 -7.97 -1.66
CA THR A 11 2.48 -8.29 -2.00
C THR A 11 1.85 -9.37 -1.13
N LYS A 12 2.60 -9.86 -0.15
CA LYS A 12 2.18 -10.96 0.70
C LYS A 12 1.49 -10.45 1.97
N GLY A 13 0.35 -11.05 2.30
CA GLY A 13 -0.28 -10.92 3.61
C GLY A 13 0.42 -11.76 4.67
N GLY A 14 0.64 -11.11 5.83
CA GLY A 14 1.32 -11.69 6.98
C GLY A 14 2.86 -11.64 6.94
N PRO A 15 3.52 -11.63 8.11
CA PRO A 15 4.94 -11.29 8.25
C PRO A 15 5.90 -12.43 7.93
N ALA A 16 5.43 -13.68 7.80
CA ALA A 16 6.30 -14.84 7.67
C ALA A 16 6.96 -14.92 6.29
N ILE A 17 8.27 -14.77 6.23
CA ILE A 17 9.08 -14.90 5.01
C ILE A 17 9.36 -16.38 4.75
N ARG A 18 9.26 -16.80 3.48
CA ARG A 18 9.62 -18.16 3.03
C ARG A 18 10.54 -18.10 1.81
N PRO A 19 11.41 -19.11 1.61
CA PRO A 19 12.30 -19.14 0.46
C PRO A 19 11.52 -19.05 -0.87
N GLY A 20 11.90 -18.07 -1.71
CA GLY A 20 11.27 -17.84 -3.00
C GLY A 20 9.85 -17.27 -2.97
N GLY A 21 9.30 -17.02 -1.77
CA GLY A 21 8.01 -16.37 -1.60
C GLY A 21 8.09 -14.84 -1.71
N PRO A 22 6.95 -14.17 -1.91
CA PRO A 22 6.89 -12.72 -1.96
C PRO A 22 7.13 -12.09 -0.58
N TRP A 23 7.50 -10.81 -0.59
CA TRP A 23 7.75 -9.99 0.60
C TRP A 23 6.44 -9.51 1.23
N PRO A 24 6.43 -9.26 2.57
CA PRO A 24 5.34 -8.60 3.26
C PRO A 24 4.98 -7.24 2.63
N THR A 25 3.76 -6.80 2.92
CA THR A 25 3.13 -5.67 2.23
C THR A 25 3.91 -4.36 2.34
N SER A 26 4.19 -3.79 1.19
CA SER A 26 4.66 -2.41 1.04
C SER A 26 4.46 -1.93 -0.41
N THR A 27 4.19 -0.65 -0.57
CA THR A 27 3.92 -0.06 -1.89
C THR A 27 4.59 1.30 -2.02
N LEU A 28 5.27 1.53 -3.15
CA LEU A 28 5.80 2.84 -3.53
C LEU A 28 4.80 3.53 -4.47
N VAL A 29 4.52 4.80 -4.20
CA VAL A 29 3.67 5.66 -5.05
C VAL A 29 4.43 6.93 -5.41
N GLU A 30 4.56 7.21 -6.69
CA GLU A 30 5.02 8.50 -7.20
C GLU A 30 3.79 9.26 -7.71
N LEU A 31 3.40 10.30 -6.97
CA LEU A 31 2.18 11.07 -7.21
C LEU A 31 2.47 12.57 -7.01
N GLY A 32 2.17 13.39 -8.00
CA GLY A 32 2.34 14.83 -7.91
C GLY A 32 3.78 15.30 -7.62
N GLY A 33 4.78 14.53 -8.05
CA GLY A 33 6.20 14.81 -7.77
C GLY A 33 6.63 14.41 -6.35
N ARG A 34 5.73 13.81 -5.56
CA ARG A 34 6.03 13.28 -4.22
C ARG A 34 6.39 11.79 -4.30
N THR A 35 7.28 11.37 -3.43
CA THR A 35 7.64 9.98 -3.20
C THR A 35 6.98 9.50 -1.93
N ILE A 36 6.02 8.59 -2.08
CA ILE A 36 5.17 8.10 -0.99
C ILE A 36 5.41 6.61 -0.83
N VAL A 37 5.62 6.15 0.40
CA VAL A 37 5.62 4.73 0.74
C VAL A 37 4.38 4.43 1.58
N VAL A 38 3.59 3.44 1.18
CA VAL A 38 2.45 2.94 1.95
C VAL A 38 2.81 1.57 2.49
N ASP A 39 2.84 1.49 3.80
CA ASP A 39 3.30 0.36 4.62
C ASP A 39 4.78 -0.01 4.43
N CYS A 40 5.37 -0.52 5.49
CA CYS A 40 6.79 -0.83 5.60
C CYS A 40 7.01 -2.25 6.15
N GLY A 41 6.48 -3.25 5.47
CA GLY A 41 6.80 -4.65 5.71
C GLY A 41 8.27 -4.97 5.41
N LEU A 42 8.73 -6.13 5.88
CA LEU A 42 10.11 -6.57 5.61
C LEU A 42 10.39 -6.61 4.11
N GLY A 43 11.56 -6.09 3.70
CA GLY A 43 11.97 -5.99 2.29
C GLY A 43 11.71 -4.62 1.67
N VAL A 44 10.99 -3.70 2.34
CA VAL A 44 10.65 -2.37 1.79
C VAL A 44 11.88 -1.58 1.38
N THR A 45 12.93 -1.55 2.20
CA THR A 45 14.18 -0.81 1.89
C THR A 45 14.82 -1.30 0.61
N ARG A 46 14.90 -2.61 0.45
CA ARG A 46 15.41 -3.25 -0.77
C ARG A 46 14.48 -3.00 -1.95
N GLY A 47 13.17 -3.15 -1.77
CA GLY A 47 12.16 -2.93 -2.79
C GLY A 47 12.21 -1.51 -3.36
N VAL A 48 12.36 -0.48 -2.51
CA VAL A 48 12.49 0.93 -2.94
C VAL A 48 13.71 1.10 -3.85
N THR A 49 14.86 0.51 -3.49
CA THR A 49 16.08 0.62 -4.31
C THR A 49 15.98 -0.17 -5.62
N ASP A 50 15.38 -1.36 -5.59
CA ASP A 50 15.17 -2.19 -6.78
C ASP A 50 14.13 -1.56 -7.74
N ALA A 51 13.19 -0.76 -7.21
CA ALA A 51 12.28 0.07 -8.01
C ALA A 51 12.99 1.26 -8.69
N GLY A 52 14.29 1.43 -8.47
CA GLY A 52 15.12 2.49 -9.06
C GLY A 52 15.04 3.83 -8.33
N LEU A 53 14.45 3.86 -7.14
CA LEU A 53 14.37 5.09 -6.36
C LEU A 53 15.60 5.22 -5.43
N SER A 54 16.12 6.44 -5.34
CA SER A 54 17.12 6.76 -4.31
C SER A 54 16.45 6.88 -2.94
N LEU A 55 17.02 6.23 -1.93
CA LEU A 55 16.57 6.40 -0.54
C LEU A 55 16.64 7.87 -0.04
N LYS A 56 17.44 8.72 -0.70
CA LYS A 56 17.50 10.15 -0.41
C LYS A 56 16.24 10.92 -0.88
N ALA A 57 15.40 10.30 -1.71
CA ALA A 57 14.17 10.89 -2.23
C ALA A 57 12.94 10.51 -1.41
N LEU A 58 13.09 9.78 -0.30
CA LEU A 58 11.98 9.51 0.63
C LEU A 58 11.42 10.82 1.17
N ASP A 59 10.09 10.93 1.14
CA ASP A 59 9.40 12.17 1.47
C ASP A 59 8.22 11.91 2.43
N LEU A 60 7.27 11.06 2.03
CA LEU A 60 6.09 10.73 2.82
C LEU A 60 5.98 9.22 3.03
N ILE A 61 5.67 8.81 4.25
CA ILE A 61 5.38 7.40 4.58
C ILE A 61 4.02 7.36 5.28
N PHE A 62 3.17 6.41 4.86
CA PHE A 62 1.87 6.17 5.48
C PHE A 62 1.79 4.73 5.96
N ILE A 63 1.45 4.53 7.22
CA ILE A 63 1.23 3.23 7.84
C ILE A 63 -0.26 3.05 8.07
N THR A 64 -0.84 2.01 7.49
CA THR A 64 -2.28 1.73 7.58
C THR A 64 -2.68 1.24 8.97
N HIS A 65 -1.87 0.36 9.56
CA HIS A 65 -2.03 -0.18 10.91
C HIS A 65 -0.71 -0.77 11.43
N LEU A 66 -0.68 -1.21 12.70
CA LEU A 66 0.57 -1.60 13.36
C LEU A 66 0.83 -3.11 13.41
N HIS A 67 0.25 -3.93 12.52
CA HIS A 67 0.76 -5.29 12.35
C HIS A 67 2.19 -5.28 11.79
N SER A 68 2.97 -6.29 12.15
CA SER A 68 4.40 -6.32 11.83
C SER A 68 4.69 -6.39 10.33
N ASP A 69 3.83 -6.97 9.54
CA ASP A 69 3.94 -7.00 8.08
C ASP A 69 3.64 -5.66 7.39
N HIS A 70 3.22 -4.64 8.16
CA HIS A 70 2.99 -3.28 7.68
C HIS A 70 3.95 -2.25 8.27
N VAL A 71 4.65 -2.55 9.37
CA VAL A 71 5.44 -1.52 10.08
C VAL A 71 6.86 -1.96 10.47
N LEU A 72 7.17 -3.25 10.41
CA LEU A 72 8.38 -3.78 11.04
C LEU A 72 9.68 -3.17 10.49
N GLU A 73 9.77 -2.87 9.21
CA GLU A 73 10.99 -2.31 8.60
C GLU A 73 10.97 -0.77 8.49
N LEU A 74 9.94 -0.08 8.98
CA LEU A 74 9.85 1.38 8.94
C LEU A 74 11.10 2.06 9.53
N GLY A 75 11.49 1.69 10.73
CA GLY A 75 12.66 2.26 11.38
C GLY A 75 13.96 1.95 10.62
N ALA A 76 14.12 0.72 10.14
CA ALA A 76 15.27 0.31 9.36
C ALA A 76 15.34 1.03 8.00
N LEU A 77 14.20 1.25 7.33
CA LEU A 77 14.12 2.05 6.10
C LEU A 77 14.64 3.48 6.33
N LEU A 78 14.12 4.16 7.37
CA LEU A 78 14.50 5.52 7.71
C LEU A 78 15.98 5.63 8.11
N HIS A 79 16.48 4.70 8.94
CA HIS A 79 17.88 4.65 9.34
C HIS A 79 18.81 4.39 8.14
N THR A 80 18.40 3.47 7.25
CA THR A 80 19.20 3.16 6.05
C THR A 80 19.21 4.33 5.08
N ALA A 81 18.07 5.02 4.91
CA ALA A 81 18.01 6.23 4.10
C ALA A 81 18.91 7.34 4.67
N TRP A 82 18.89 7.55 5.98
CA TRP A 82 19.76 8.49 6.67
C TRP A 82 21.24 8.15 6.48
N THR A 83 21.63 6.89 6.64
CA THR A 83 23.02 6.47 6.39
C THR A 83 23.41 6.56 4.91
N ALA A 84 22.46 6.41 4.00
CA ALA A 84 22.65 6.64 2.56
C ALA A 84 22.77 8.12 2.18
N GLY A 85 22.54 9.05 3.13
CA GLY A 85 22.68 10.49 2.94
C GLY A 85 21.38 11.22 2.65
N LEU A 86 20.24 10.71 3.14
CA LEU A 86 19.00 11.48 3.26
C LEU A 86 19.27 12.75 4.08
N ALA A 87 18.91 13.91 3.53
CA ALA A 87 19.18 15.21 4.14
C ALA A 87 17.92 16.07 4.29
N THR A 88 16.80 15.60 3.80
CA THR A 88 15.49 16.26 3.89
C THR A 88 14.62 15.55 4.93
N PRO A 89 13.81 16.30 5.71
CA PRO A 89 12.87 15.69 6.64
C PRO A 89 11.89 14.75 5.94
N VAL A 90 11.52 13.65 6.63
CA VAL A 90 10.50 12.69 6.19
C VAL A 90 9.32 12.78 7.16
N LYS A 91 8.10 12.89 6.61
CA LYS A 91 6.88 12.78 7.41
C LYS A 91 6.34 11.36 7.37
N VAL A 92 6.07 10.83 8.54
CA VAL A 92 5.53 9.49 8.73
C VAL A 92 4.16 9.60 9.39
N PHE A 93 3.14 9.23 8.64
CA PHE A 93 1.75 9.22 9.07
C PHE A 93 1.33 7.81 9.45
N GLY A 94 0.58 7.65 10.54
CA GLY A 94 0.03 6.35 10.90
C GLY A 94 -0.94 6.42 12.08
N PRO A 95 -1.49 5.28 12.51
CA PRO A 95 -2.46 5.22 13.58
C PRO A 95 -1.82 5.51 14.95
N ALA A 96 -2.68 5.68 15.95
CA ALA A 96 -2.25 5.80 17.34
C ALA A 96 -1.32 4.63 17.75
N GLY A 97 -0.19 4.96 18.36
CA GLY A 97 0.89 4.02 18.71
C GLY A 97 2.10 4.05 17.79
N LEU A 98 2.02 4.69 16.62
CA LEU A 98 3.15 4.81 15.69
C LEU A 98 4.31 5.59 16.31
N ASN A 99 4.02 6.67 17.03
CA ASN A 99 5.05 7.44 17.71
C ASN A 99 5.77 6.60 18.77
N ARG A 100 5.05 5.74 19.49
CA ARG A 100 5.66 4.81 20.44
C ARG A 100 6.59 3.80 19.74
N TYR A 101 6.20 3.29 18.57
CA TYR A 101 7.06 2.44 17.75
C TYR A 101 8.36 3.18 17.38
N TRP A 102 8.25 4.41 16.85
CA TRP A 102 9.41 5.21 16.46
C TRP A 102 10.35 5.52 17.64
N GLN A 103 9.83 5.93 18.78
CA GLN A 103 10.62 6.15 20.00
C GLN A 103 11.35 4.87 20.45
N GLY A 104 10.68 3.72 20.38
CA GLY A 104 11.31 2.43 20.67
C GLY A 104 12.45 2.08 19.70
N PHE A 105 12.26 2.38 18.42
CA PHE A 105 13.28 2.14 17.40
C PHE A 105 14.52 3.03 17.62
N VAL A 106 14.35 4.34 17.78
CA VAL A 106 15.49 5.25 17.99
C VAL A 106 16.24 4.95 19.29
N GLN A 107 15.52 4.52 20.34
CA GLN A 107 16.15 4.06 21.57
C GLN A 107 16.98 2.79 21.36
N ALA A 108 16.47 1.83 20.58
CA ALA A 108 17.21 0.60 20.29
C ALA A 108 18.47 0.86 19.46
N LEU A 109 18.47 1.87 18.59
CA LEU A 109 19.59 2.28 17.73
C LEU A 109 20.40 3.47 18.27
N GLU A 110 20.14 3.92 19.49
CA GLU A 110 20.77 5.10 20.10
C GLU A 110 22.30 5.10 19.93
N PHE A 111 22.95 3.98 20.22
CA PHE A 111 24.40 3.87 20.11
C PHE A 111 24.91 4.16 18.69
N ASP A 112 24.28 3.58 17.66
CA ASP A 112 24.71 3.78 16.26
C ASP A 112 24.38 5.20 15.78
N ILE A 113 23.25 5.74 16.19
CA ILE A 113 22.85 7.10 15.87
C ILE A 113 23.84 8.11 16.45
N GLU A 114 24.14 8.01 17.76
CA GLU A 114 25.04 8.93 18.47
C GLU A 114 26.47 8.89 17.90
N ILE A 115 27.02 7.68 17.66
CA ILE A 115 28.38 7.57 17.15
C ILE A 115 28.51 8.17 15.75
N ARG A 116 27.51 8.02 14.89
CA ARG A 116 27.54 8.61 13.53
C ARG A 116 27.33 10.11 13.53
N ILE A 117 26.59 10.65 14.46
CA ILE A 117 26.48 12.11 14.64
C ILE A 117 27.85 12.67 15.02
N ILE A 118 28.53 12.04 15.99
CA ILE A 118 29.83 12.51 16.51
C ILE A 118 30.96 12.32 15.49
N ASP A 119 31.04 11.12 14.89
CA ASP A 119 32.18 10.73 14.04
C ASP A 119 32.02 11.22 12.60
N GLU A 120 30.81 11.13 12.03
CA GLU A 120 30.54 11.46 10.63
C GLU A 120 29.91 12.86 10.45
N GLY A 121 29.52 13.54 11.53
CA GLY A 121 28.88 14.86 11.46
C GLY A 121 27.48 14.83 10.82
N ARG A 122 26.76 13.71 10.94
CA ARG A 122 25.41 13.58 10.39
C ARG A 122 24.42 14.45 11.14
N PRO A 123 23.35 14.95 10.46
CA PRO A 123 22.20 15.51 11.17
C PRO A 123 21.55 14.46 12.06
N ASP A 124 20.91 14.89 13.14
CA ASP A 124 20.24 13.95 14.04
C ASP A 124 19.03 13.31 13.35
N LEU A 125 19.02 11.97 13.23
CA LEU A 125 17.93 11.23 12.64
C LEU A 125 16.59 11.50 13.33
N ARG A 126 16.62 11.73 14.64
CA ARG A 126 15.44 12.00 15.48
C ARG A 126 14.75 13.32 15.10
N GLU A 127 15.51 14.30 14.62
CA GLU A 127 15.02 15.59 14.16
C GLU A 127 14.57 15.57 12.68
N MET A 128 15.00 14.56 11.93
CA MET A 128 14.66 14.40 10.51
C MET A 128 13.37 13.65 10.27
N VAL A 129 12.79 13.03 11.29
CA VAL A 129 11.56 12.24 11.16
C VAL A 129 10.45 12.86 11.99
N GLU A 130 9.43 13.35 11.29
CA GLU A 130 8.20 13.87 11.89
C GLU A 130 7.13 12.78 11.87
N VAL A 131 6.75 12.25 13.04
CA VAL A 131 5.67 11.26 13.18
C VAL A 131 4.36 11.97 13.48
N VAL A 132 3.35 11.75 12.64
CA VAL A 132 2.01 12.31 12.77
C VAL A 132 1.00 11.15 12.93
N GLU A 133 0.41 11.04 14.11
CA GLU A 133 -0.66 10.07 14.35
C GLU A 133 -1.99 10.64 13.86
N PHE A 134 -2.77 9.83 13.15
CA PHE A 134 -4.06 10.22 12.59
C PHE A 134 -5.20 9.28 13.02
N GLY A 135 -6.42 9.73 12.86
CA GLY A 135 -7.64 8.96 12.91
C GLY A 135 -8.41 9.06 11.60
N GLU A 136 -9.70 8.74 11.61
CA GLU A 136 -10.58 8.86 10.44
C GLU A 136 -10.73 10.33 10.00
N GLY A 137 -10.75 10.58 8.70
CA GLY A 137 -10.92 11.89 8.09
C GLY A 137 -9.71 12.38 7.31
N GLU A 138 -9.50 13.69 7.24
CA GLU A 138 -8.36 14.29 6.54
C GLU A 138 -7.05 14.02 7.29
N VAL A 139 -6.06 13.44 6.58
CA VAL A 139 -4.73 13.11 7.11
C VAL A 139 -3.68 14.12 6.65
N LEU A 140 -3.74 14.50 5.38
CA LEU A 140 -2.79 15.44 4.78
C LEU A 140 -3.50 16.29 3.72
N ARG A 141 -3.15 17.58 3.70
CA ARG A 141 -3.40 18.48 2.56
C ARG A 141 -2.13 19.28 2.30
N ASP A 142 -1.57 19.08 1.10
CA ASP A 142 -0.34 19.72 0.69
C ASP A 142 -0.39 20.09 -0.80
N GLY A 143 -0.72 21.35 -1.09
CA GLY A 143 -1.02 21.80 -2.44
C GLY A 143 -2.20 21.04 -3.05
N ASP A 144 -1.97 20.41 -4.20
CA ASP A 144 -2.98 19.60 -4.89
C ASP A 144 -3.08 18.15 -4.35
N LEU A 145 -2.16 17.74 -3.49
CA LEU A 145 -2.21 16.42 -2.85
C LEU A 145 -3.10 16.47 -1.61
N SER A 146 -4.11 15.61 -1.56
CA SER A 146 -4.88 15.33 -0.36
C SER A 146 -4.87 13.84 -0.03
N VAL A 147 -4.86 13.53 1.27
CA VAL A 147 -4.97 12.17 1.79
C VAL A 147 -6.05 12.13 2.84
N THR A 148 -6.98 11.21 2.69
CA THR A 148 -8.04 10.92 3.66
C THR A 148 -7.98 9.49 4.13
N ALA A 149 -8.45 9.23 5.34
CA ALA A 149 -8.49 7.92 5.97
C ALA A 149 -9.92 7.52 6.34
N LEU A 150 -10.27 6.26 6.12
CA LEU A 150 -11.49 5.62 6.58
C LEU A 150 -11.12 4.46 7.50
N ARG A 151 -11.67 4.43 8.71
CA ARG A 151 -11.50 3.28 9.60
C ARG A 151 -12.19 2.05 9.01
N VAL A 152 -11.46 0.95 8.89
CA VAL A 152 -11.96 -0.32 8.36
C VAL A 152 -12.06 -1.40 9.44
N ASP A 153 -12.68 -2.52 9.13
CA ASP A 153 -12.97 -3.60 10.08
C ASP A 153 -11.89 -4.69 10.01
N HIS A 154 -10.90 -4.62 10.90
CA HIS A 154 -9.79 -5.57 10.97
C HIS A 154 -9.58 -6.12 12.39
N PRO A 155 -10.55 -6.88 12.95
CA PRO A 155 -10.45 -7.36 14.33
C PRO A 155 -9.24 -8.31 14.55
N PRO A 156 -8.54 -8.23 15.70
CA PRO A 156 -8.85 -7.40 16.85
C PRO A 156 -8.26 -5.97 16.79
N VAL A 157 -7.64 -5.58 15.67
CA VAL A 157 -7.05 -4.24 15.50
C VAL A 157 -8.16 -3.23 15.24
N THR A 158 -8.27 -2.23 16.08
CA THR A 158 -9.27 -1.17 15.97
C THR A 158 -8.76 0.07 15.23
N GLU A 159 -7.44 0.24 15.17
CA GLU A 159 -6.77 1.35 14.51
C GLU A 159 -6.19 0.85 13.17
N CYS A 160 -7.07 0.55 12.21
CA CYS A 160 -6.75 0.15 10.84
C CYS A 160 -7.51 1.03 9.86
N PHE A 161 -6.81 1.60 8.87
CA PHE A 161 -7.37 2.65 8.03
C PHE A 161 -7.07 2.41 6.55
N ALA A 162 -8.13 2.36 5.73
CA ALA A 162 -8.04 2.59 4.30
C ALA A 162 -7.57 4.03 4.04
N LEU A 163 -6.81 4.22 2.97
CA LEU A 163 -6.25 5.51 2.59
C LEU A 163 -6.67 5.88 1.17
N ARG A 164 -7.13 7.12 0.96
CA ARG A 164 -7.43 7.67 -0.35
C ARG A 164 -6.51 8.85 -0.62
N PHE A 165 -5.70 8.72 -1.66
CA PHE A 165 -4.80 9.75 -2.18
C PHE A 165 -5.44 10.38 -3.40
N GLU A 166 -5.49 11.71 -3.43
CA GLU A 166 -6.02 12.47 -4.57
C GLU A 166 -5.02 13.54 -4.98
N HIS A 167 -4.80 13.66 -6.30
CA HIS A 167 -3.98 14.70 -6.88
C HIS A 167 -4.48 15.03 -8.29
N GLN A 168 -4.89 16.28 -8.53
CA GLN A 168 -5.30 16.79 -9.85
C GLN A 168 -6.31 15.86 -10.58
N GLY A 169 -7.36 15.42 -9.88
CA GLY A 169 -8.43 14.57 -10.42
C GLY A 169 -8.11 13.07 -10.46
N THR A 170 -6.87 12.66 -10.18
CA THR A 170 -6.52 11.24 -10.03
C THR A 170 -6.70 10.79 -8.60
N ALA A 171 -7.35 9.64 -8.39
CA ALA A 171 -7.59 9.05 -7.08
C ALA A 171 -7.06 7.61 -7.00
N ILE A 172 -6.27 7.33 -5.96
CA ILE A 172 -5.73 6.00 -5.63
C ILE A 172 -6.19 5.64 -4.23
N VAL A 173 -6.82 4.47 -4.08
CA VAL A 173 -7.32 3.99 -2.79
C VAL A 173 -6.63 2.70 -2.40
N PHE A 174 -6.21 2.61 -1.14
CA PHE A 174 -5.72 1.42 -0.46
C PHE A 174 -6.77 0.95 0.53
N SER A 175 -7.16 -0.32 0.49
CA SER A 175 -8.14 -0.87 1.43
C SER A 175 -7.63 -0.98 2.86
N ALA A 176 -6.31 -1.07 3.05
CA ALA A 176 -5.68 -1.69 4.20
C ALA A 176 -6.15 -3.16 4.39
N ASP A 177 -5.85 -3.78 5.54
CA ASP A 177 -6.41 -5.08 5.89
C ASP A 177 -7.82 -4.89 6.43
N THR A 178 -8.78 -5.66 5.93
CA THR A 178 -10.18 -5.51 6.33
C THR A 178 -11.00 -6.76 6.03
N ALA A 179 -11.87 -7.15 6.94
CA ALA A 179 -13.00 -8.00 6.61
C ALA A 179 -13.85 -7.33 5.52
N PHE A 180 -14.81 -8.06 4.94
CA PHE A 180 -15.73 -7.46 3.98
C PHE A 180 -16.44 -6.23 4.57
N PHE A 181 -16.06 -5.05 4.09
CA PHE A 181 -16.49 -3.76 4.63
C PHE A 181 -17.18 -2.90 3.58
N PRO A 182 -18.51 -3.02 3.40
CA PRO A 182 -19.27 -2.30 2.38
C PRO A 182 -19.08 -0.77 2.32
N PRO A 183 -18.86 -0.05 3.45
CA PRO A 183 -18.61 1.39 3.40
C PRO A 183 -17.35 1.79 2.60
N LEU A 184 -16.39 0.87 2.44
CA LEU A 184 -15.21 1.09 1.61
C LEU A 184 -15.57 1.38 0.14
N ALA A 185 -16.70 0.85 -0.35
CA ALA A 185 -17.15 1.13 -1.71
C ALA A 185 -17.50 2.62 -1.92
N ASP A 186 -18.11 3.26 -0.91
CA ASP A 186 -18.40 4.70 -0.98
C ASP A 186 -17.11 5.53 -0.87
N PHE A 187 -16.18 5.11 -0.03
CA PHE A 187 -14.87 5.75 0.12
C PHE A 187 -14.01 5.65 -1.14
N ALA A 188 -14.06 4.50 -1.84
CA ALA A 188 -13.35 4.26 -3.08
C ALA A 188 -14.10 4.73 -4.34
N ARG A 189 -15.28 5.37 -4.20
CA ARG A 189 -16.12 5.75 -5.33
C ARG A 189 -15.36 6.51 -6.39
N GLY A 190 -15.41 6.00 -7.63
CA GLY A 190 -14.81 6.61 -8.80
C GLY A 190 -13.29 6.71 -8.76
N ALA A 191 -12.59 5.97 -7.89
CA ALA A 191 -11.13 5.96 -7.89
C ALA A 191 -10.58 5.35 -9.18
N ASP A 192 -9.47 5.88 -9.66
CA ASP A 192 -8.76 5.33 -10.82
C ASP A 192 -8.22 3.94 -10.53
N ILE A 193 -7.68 3.78 -9.30
CA ILE A 193 -7.17 2.50 -8.81
C ILE A 193 -7.66 2.24 -7.38
N LEU A 194 -8.14 1.03 -7.17
CA LEU A 194 -8.32 0.45 -5.85
C LEU A 194 -7.31 -0.68 -5.68
N LEU A 195 -6.33 -0.48 -4.76
CA LEU A 195 -5.51 -1.57 -4.25
C LEU A 195 -6.25 -2.19 -3.07
N HIS A 196 -6.64 -3.45 -3.21
CA HIS A 196 -7.40 -4.17 -2.18
C HIS A 196 -6.68 -5.42 -1.74
N GLU A 197 -6.66 -5.67 -0.43
CA GLU A 197 -6.23 -6.95 0.11
C GLU A 197 -7.12 -8.08 -0.42
N ALA A 198 -6.61 -9.29 -0.43
CA ALA A 198 -7.43 -10.42 -0.87
C ALA A 198 -6.99 -11.75 -0.26
N MET A 199 -7.98 -12.59 0.04
CA MET A 199 -7.79 -13.94 0.52
C MET A 199 -8.50 -14.95 -0.39
N LEU A 200 -7.87 -16.13 -0.57
CA LEU A 200 -8.51 -17.32 -1.15
C LEU A 200 -8.71 -18.38 -0.06
N GLU A 201 -9.97 -18.71 0.21
CA GLU A 201 -10.34 -19.64 1.28
C GLU A 201 -9.72 -21.03 1.05
N GLU A 202 -9.58 -21.47 -0.20
CA GLU A 202 -9.04 -22.78 -0.55
C GLU A 202 -7.59 -23.00 -0.08
N GLY A 203 -6.82 -21.89 0.10
CA GLY A 203 -5.45 -21.95 0.61
C GLY A 203 -5.32 -21.80 2.12
N VAL A 204 -6.38 -21.39 2.82
CA VAL A 204 -6.33 -21.10 4.26
C VAL A 204 -5.95 -22.33 5.08
N GLU A 205 -6.55 -23.48 4.79
CA GLU A 205 -6.28 -24.71 5.55
C GLU A 205 -4.80 -25.14 5.39
N ARG A 206 -4.23 -25.02 4.20
CA ARG A 206 -2.81 -25.33 3.96
C ARG A 206 -1.91 -24.32 4.64
N LEU A 207 -2.27 -23.04 4.63
CA LEU A 207 -1.55 -21.99 5.35
C LEU A 207 -1.54 -22.26 6.86
N VAL A 208 -2.70 -22.58 7.44
CA VAL A 208 -2.85 -22.90 8.86
C VAL A 208 -2.02 -24.14 9.24
N ALA A 209 -2.08 -25.19 8.43
CA ALA A 209 -1.32 -26.42 8.67
C ALA A 209 0.20 -26.18 8.70
N ARG A 210 0.74 -25.41 7.75
CA ARG A 210 2.19 -25.13 7.69
C ARG A 210 2.66 -24.06 8.68
N THR A 211 1.75 -23.21 9.21
CA THR A 211 2.08 -22.21 10.24
C THR A 211 2.02 -22.81 11.65
N GLY A 212 1.19 -23.83 11.86
CA GLY A 212 1.10 -24.57 13.15
C GLY A 212 0.25 -23.88 14.23
N ASN A 213 -0.44 -22.79 13.93
CA ASN A 213 -1.26 -22.03 14.90
C ASN A 213 -2.72 -22.54 14.99
N GLY A 214 -3.09 -23.55 14.23
CA GLY A 214 -4.35 -24.26 14.31
C GLY A 214 -5.60 -23.38 14.09
N ALA A 215 -6.69 -23.73 14.79
CA ALA A 215 -8.00 -23.12 14.59
C ALA A 215 -8.03 -21.60 14.83
N ARG A 216 -7.24 -21.07 15.75
CA ARG A 216 -7.21 -19.63 16.06
C ARG A 216 -6.70 -18.81 14.88
N LEU A 217 -5.71 -19.31 14.14
CA LEU A 217 -5.23 -18.61 12.93
C LEU A 217 -6.32 -18.59 11.86
N ARG A 218 -7.01 -19.73 11.66
CA ARG A 218 -8.14 -19.80 10.72
C ARG A 218 -9.25 -18.82 11.10
N GLU A 219 -9.68 -18.82 12.36
CA GLU A 219 -10.70 -17.90 12.87
C GLU A 219 -10.31 -16.44 12.63
N HIS A 220 -9.05 -16.09 12.94
CA HIS A 220 -8.52 -14.74 12.69
C HIS A 220 -8.59 -14.38 11.21
N LEU A 221 -8.03 -15.20 10.33
CA LEU A 221 -8.01 -14.91 8.88
C LEU A 221 -9.42 -14.69 8.34
N MET A 222 -10.37 -15.57 8.67
CA MET A 222 -11.75 -15.46 8.19
C MET A 222 -12.52 -14.29 8.79
N ALA A 223 -12.13 -13.78 9.95
CA ALA A 223 -12.79 -12.65 10.61
C ALA A 223 -12.22 -11.29 10.21
N SER A 224 -10.99 -11.27 9.68
CA SER A 224 -10.19 -10.04 9.59
C SER A 224 -9.80 -9.67 8.16
N HIS A 225 -10.04 -10.55 7.18
CA HIS A 225 -9.64 -10.37 5.79
C HIS A 225 -10.78 -10.62 4.80
N SER A 226 -10.72 -9.94 3.66
CA SER A 226 -11.70 -10.04 2.60
C SER A 226 -11.37 -11.17 1.62
N LEU A 227 -12.38 -11.93 1.21
CA LEU A 227 -12.23 -12.85 0.08
C LEU A 227 -12.02 -12.07 -1.24
N ALA A 228 -11.28 -12.67 -2.19
CA ALA A 228 -11.01 -12.04 -3.49
C ALA A 228 -12.30 -11.64 -4.24
N GLY A 229 -13.37 -12.43 -4.15
CA GLY A 229 -14.68 -12.08 -4.69
C GLY A 229 -15.36 -10.91 -3.97
N GLU A 230 -15.06 -10.70 -2.69
CA GLU A 230 -15.57 -9.56 -1.93
C GLU A 230 -14.84 -8.28 -2.32
N ALA A 231 -13.51 -8.32 -2.55
CA ALA A 231 -12.76 -7.22 -3.15
C ALA A 231 -13.32 -6.82 -4.51
N GLY A 232 -13.68 -7.80 -5.36
CA GLY A 232 -14.39 -7.56 -6.62
C GLY A 232 -15.76 -6.90 -6.42
N THR A 233 -16.50 -7.27 -5.37
CA THR A 233 -17.79 -6.65 -5.04
C THR A 233 -17.63 -5.19 -4.64
N ILE A 234 -16.61 -4.86 -3.84
CA ILE A 234 -16.26 -3.46 -3.48
C ILE A 234 -15.90 -2.67 -4.74
N ALA A 235 -15.03 -3.22 -5.60
CA ALA A 235 -14.63 -2.56 -6.86
C ALA A 235 -15.83 -2.25 -7.77
N ALA A 236 -16.75 -3.20 -7.92
CA ALA A 236 -17.96 -3.03 -8.73
C ALA A 236 -18.89 -1.95 -8.18
N ARG A 237 -19.12 -1.94 -6.86
CA ARG A 237 -19.97 -0.93 -6.20
C ARG A 237 -19.36 0.46 -6.23
N ALA A 238 -18.05 0.54 -6.10
CA ALA A 238 -17.30 1.80 -6.14
C ALA A 238 -17.19 2.37 -7.56
N GLY A 239 -17.30 1.55 -8.60
CA GLY A 239 -17.10 1.94 -9.99
C GLY A 239 -15.68 2.39 -10.26
N VAL A 240 -14.69 1.67 -9.74
CA VAL A 240 -13.27 2.01 -9.89
C VAL A 240 -12.77 1.75 -11.31
N GLY A 241 -11.75 2.49 -11.74
CA GLY A 241 -11.14 2.29 -13.05
C GLY A 241 -10.38 0.96 -13.16
N ARG A 242 -9.71 0.55 -12.09
CA ARG A 242 -8.95 -0.72 -12.00
C ARG A 242 -8.91 -1.25 -10.58
N LEU A 243 -9.10 -2.56 -10.43
CA LEU A 243 -8.82 -3.29 -9.19
C LEU A 243 -7.42 -3.89 -9.27
N VAL A 244 -6.60 -3.65 -8.25
CA VAL A 244 -5.30 -4.28 -8.04
C VAL A 244 -5.39 -5.10 -6.75
N LEU A 245 -5.25 -6.42 -6.83
CA LEU A 245 -5.14 -7.23 -5.62
C LEU A 245 -3.73 -7.15 -5.07
N ASN A 246 -3.63 -6.86 -3.78
CA ASN A 246 -2.39 -6.82 -3.02
C ASN A 246 -2.60 -7.54 -1.69
N HIS A 247 -1.59 -7.62 -0.81
CA HIS A 247 -1.71 -8.31 0.48
C HIS A 247 -2.41 -9.66 0.35
N LEU A 248 -1.84 -10.55 -0.50
CA LEU A 248 -2.47 -11.82 -0.88
C LEU A 248 -2.32 -12.88 0.20
N ILE A 249 -3.41 -13.58 0.52
CA ILE A 249 -3.45 -14.65 1.51
C ILE A 249 -4.10 -15.91 0.90
N PRO A 250 -3.33 -17.02 0.78
CA PRO A 250 -1.88 -17.13 0.87
C PRO A 250 -1.18 -16.72 -0.43
N ALA A 251 -0.12 -15.94 -0.36
CA ALA A 251 0.64 -15.51 -1.54
C ALA A 251 1.73 -16.52 -2.00
N ASP A 252 2.04 -17.49 -1.15
CA ASP A 252 3.15 -18.44 -1.31
C ASP A 252 2.70 -19.91 -1.29
N ASP A 253 1.47 -20.16 -1.70
CA ASP A 253 0.93 -21.52 -1.85
C ASP A 253 1.23 -22.04 -3.27
N PRO A 254 2.00 -23.14 -3.41
CA PRO A 254 2.36 -23.66 -4.73
C PRO A 254 1.16 -24.22 -5.54
N GLU A 255 0.02 -24.44 -4.91
CA GLU A 255 -1.21 -24.92 -5.56
C GLU A 255 -2.13 -23.76 -5.99
N ILE A 256 -1.76 -22.49 -5.66
CA ILE A 256 -2.53 -21.30 -6.03
C ILE A 256 -1.74 -20.49 -7.05
N GLY A 257 -2.31 -20.31 -8.22
CA GLY A 257 -1.77 -19.47 -9.28
C GLY A 257 -2.59 -18.21 -9.52
N GLU A 258 -2.12 -17.37 -10.44
CA GLU A 258 -2.82 -16.14 -10.83
C GLU A 258 -4.27 -16.41 -11.31
N ALA A 259 -4.48 -17.55 -11.99
CA ALA A 259 -5.80 -17.93 -12.52
C ALA A 259 -6.86 -18.09 -11.42
N ASP A 260 -6.48 -18.61 -10.25
CA ASP A 260 -7.41 -18.83 -9.13
C ASP A 260 -7.90 -17.48 -8.57
N TRP A 261 -7.01 -16.51 -8.45
CA TRP A 261 -7.34 -15.12 -8.06
C TRP A 261 -8.27 -14.47 -9.06
N VAL A 262 -7.95 -14.60 -10.36
CA VAL A 262 -8.77 -14.07 -11.45
C VAL A 262 -10.15 -14.70 -11.44
N GLU A 263 -10.27 -16.02 -11.31
CA GLU A 263 -11.55 -16.73 -11.26
C GLU A 263 -12.41 -16.25 -10.09
N ALA A 264 -11.81 -16.11 -8.91
CA ALA A 264 -12.53 -15.65 -7.73
C ALA A 264 -13.10 -14.23 -7.90
N VAL A 265 -12.29 -13.29 -8.42
CA VAL A 265 -12.71 -11.90 -8.64
C VAL A 265 -13.75 -11.81 -9.76
N ARG A 266 -13.60 -12.58 -10.84
CA ARG A 266 -14.50 -12.51 -12.01
C ARG A 266 -15.94 -12.93 -11.71
N LYS A 267 -16.20 -13.53 -10.55
CA LYS A 267 -17.57 -13.81 -10.08
C LYS A 267 -18.34 -12.52 -9.74
N THR A 268 -17.64 -11.41 -9.46
CA THR A 268 -18.23 -10.16 -8.96
C THR A 268 -17.76 -8.89 -9.68
N TRP A 269 -16.60 -8.94 -10.38
CA TRP A 269 -15.99 -7.81 -11.07
C TRP A 269 -15.49 -8.18 -12.46
N ASN A 270 -15.95 -7.42 -13.48
CA ASN A 270 -15.56 -7.62 -14.88
C ASN A 270 -14.68 -6.50 -15.47
N GLY A 271 -14.36 -5.48 -14.67
CA GLY A 271 -13.48 -4.38 -15.09
C GLY A 271 -11.99 -4.76 -15.11
N PRO A 272 -11.11 -3.79 -15.39
CA PRO A 272 -9.67 -4.01 -15.38
C PRO A 272 -9.17 -4.56 -14.04
N LEU A 273 -8.46 -5.70 -14.09
CA LEU A 273 -7.94 -6.42 -12.93
C LEU A 273 -6.44 -6.64 -13.06
N THR A 274 -5.72 -6.49 -11.97
CA THR A 274 -4.31 -6.80 -11.85
C THR A 274 -4.09 -7.61 -10.58
N ILE A 275 -3.43 -8.77 -10.70
CA ILE A 275 -3.00 -9.54 -9.53
C ILE A 275 -1.60 -9.07 -9.16
N GLY A 276 -1.43 -8.67 -7.89
CA GLY A 276 -0.17 -8.13 -7.38
C GLY A 276 0.94 -9.16 -7.35
N ARG A 277 2.14 -8.70 -7.67
CA ARG A 277 3.40 -9.42 -7.47
C ARG A 277 4.51 -8.42 -7.18
N ASP A 278 5.53 -8.85 -6.45
CA ASP A 278 6.64 -7.99 -6.08
C ASP A 278 7.33 -7.41 -7.32
N GLY A 279 7.61 -6.12 -7.28
CA GLY A 279 8.22 -5.36 -8.38
C GLY A 279 7.25 -4.97 -9.51
N LEU A 280 5.97 -5.35 -9.43
CA LEU A 280 4.99 -4.97 -10.45
C LEU A 280 4.77 -3.45 -10.45
N VAL A 281 4.85 -2.85 -11.63
CA VAL A 281 4.58 -1.42 -11.85
C VAL A 281 3.20 -1.24 -12.45
N VAL A 282 2.38 -0.42 -11.81
CA VAL A 282 1.07 0.03 -12.32
C VAL A 282 1.18 1.51 -12.63
N VAL A 283 0.91 1.87 -13.89
CA VAL A 283 0.90 3.27 -14.35
C VAL A 283 -0.54 3.77 -14.39
N VAL A 284 -0.76 4.98 -13.84
CA VAL A 284 -2.03 5.69 -13.91
C VAL A 284 -1.83 6.90 -14.81
N GLU A 285 -2.64 7.02 -15.85
CA GLU A 285 -2.66 8.20 -16.71
C GLU A 285 -3.57 9.25 -16.07
N GLY A 286 -3.03 10.45 -15.83
CA GLY A 286 -3.81 11.56 -15.28
C GLY A 286 -4.87 12.07 -16.26
N ASP A 287 -5.88 12.78 -15.77
CA ASP A 287 -7.02 13.30 -16.55
C ASP A 287 -6.65 14.07 -17.83
N ASP A 288 -5.50 14.74 -17.85
CA ASP A 288 -5.00 15.43 -19.05
C ASP A 288 -4.76 14.48 -20.24
N ALA A 289 -4.53 13.19 -20.02
CA ALA A 289 -4.36 12.20 -21.08
C ALA A 289 -5.72 11.69 -21.59
N ARG A 290 -6.67 11.48 -20.69
CA ARG A 290 -8.05 11.06 -21.03
C ARG A 290 -8.78 12.10 -21.89
N ASN A 291 -8.68 13.39 -21.53
CA ASN A 291 -9.28 14.49 -22.31
C ASN A 291 -8.68 14.66 -23.71
N ARG A 292 -7.48 14.13 -24.00
CA ARG A 292 -6.87 14.20 -25.34
C ARG A 292 -7.31 13.06 -26.26
N GLU A 293 -7.57 11.88 -25.72
CA GLU A 293 -8.13 10.76 -26.49
C GLU A 293 -9.56 11.03 -26.90
N ASP A 294 -10.40 11.57 -26.00
CA ASP A 294 -11.77 11.98 -26.32
C ASP A 294 -11.85 13.09 -27.40
N LEU A 295 -10.84 13.98 -27.47
CA LEU A 295 -10.77 15.03 -28.50
C LEU A 295 -10.31 14.48 -29.86
N HIS A 296 -9.58 13.39 -29.91
CA HIS A 296 -9.17 12.73 -31.16
C HIS A 296 -10.28 11.85 -31.73
N GLU A 297 -11.10 11.20 -30.89
CA GLU A 297 -12.25 10.40 -31.39
C GLU A 297 -13.39 11.28 -31.90
N THR A 298 -13.56 12.51 -31.39
CA THR A 298 -14.59 13.45 -31.90
C THR A 298 -14.16 14.19 -33.16
N GLY A 299 -12.85 14.30 -33.44
CA GLY A 299 -12.32 14.99 -34.64
C GLY A 299 -12.51 14.19 -35.94
N ASP A 300 -12.51 12.88 -35.88
CA ASP A 300 -12.66 12.03 -37.09
C ASP A 300 -14.12 11.84 -37.57
N ALA A 301 -15.09 12.36 -36.80
CA ALA A 301 -16.51 12.27 -37.18
C ALA A 301 -17.00 13.44 -38.05
N GLU A 302 -16.30 14.55 -38.10
CA GLU A 302 -16.73 15.74 -38.88
C GLU A 302 -16.16 15.80 -40.30
N GLU A 303 -15.16 14.98 -40.67
CA GLU A 303 -14.62 14.98 -42.04
C GLU A 303 -15.33 14.01 -43.04
N ARG A 304 -16.44 13.38 -42.66
CA ARG A 304 -17.17 12.45 -43.56
C ARG A 304 -18.45 13.08 -44.21
N PHE A 305 -18.70 14.34 -44.04
CA PHE A 305 -19.78 15.06 -44.73
C PHE A 305 -19.33 16.43 -45.25
N ALA A 306 -18.44 16.42 -46.22
CA ALA A 306 -18.21 17.55 -47.11
C ALA A 306 -17.93 17.05 -48.53
#